data_39bcac9885d1d8021d13177f331798a1
#
_entry.id   39bcac9885d1d8021d13177f331798a1
#
_cell.length_a   1.000
_cell.length_b   1.000
_cell.length_c   1.000
_cell.angle_alpha   90.00
_cell.angle_beta   90.00
_cell.angle_gamma   90.00
#
_symmetry.space_group_name_H-M   'P 1'
#
loop_
_entity.id
_entity.type
_entity.pdbx_description
1 polymer ?
#
loop_
_entity_poly.entity_id
_entity_poly.type
_entity_poly.pdbx_seq_one_letter_code
_entity_poly.pdbx_strand_id
1 'polypeptide(L)'
;MLIFGMMNFNGYNAPSVGVHDEAKSEASRNLIKALQGDEEEVLKVSIGTPEEILHDLEFGESRAAIIIPKNYGVPGELAVLQVTYDERYTQERAVISTVLKQVTDGLFKEYAAVPDEYLVENSINVNESLIQGQGQGFKGWLIPGIAAMAIMQTGLFTVVFSLVRFKSQGVLRRLKATPIGAAHFLAGQLTTKAIVVVIQTYVLIIVGAVALGVSVNTGRLGAWFDLTILALLGGALFIAMGLAISGWAKSEETAAPMANVISMPMMFLSGVFFPLSVMPEWLTRWSQYLPLTYLADGMRAITVEGATVTTLGNELIGLTVWIIVVFAIATKTFRWE
;
A
#
# COMPACT_ATOMS: atom_id res chain seq x y z
N MET A 1 -0.12 -21.47 2.91
CA MET A 1 -1.22 -22.06 2.13
C MET A 1 -2.61 -21.65 2.64
N LEU A 2 -2.94 -21.78 3.94
CA LEU A 2 -4.27 -21.39 4.47
C LEU A 2 -4.61 -19.89 4.25
N ILE A 3 -3.68 -18.97 4.47
CA ILE A 3 -3.91 -17.53 4.28
C ILE A 3 -4.17 -17.20 2.81
N PHE A 4 -3.42 -17.80 1.88
CA PHE A 4 -3.63 -17.59 0.44
C PHE A 4 -4.94 -18.20 -0.07
N GLY A 5 -5.39 -19.34 0.51
CA GLY A 5 -6.67 -19.95 0.16
C GLY A 5 -7.90 -19.20 0.71
N MET A 6 -7.70 -18.32 1.69
CA MET A 6 -8.74 -17.46 2.24
C MET A 6 -8.81 -16.08 1.56
N MET A 7 -7.78 -15.70 0.80
CA MET A 7 -7.84 -14.52 -0.05
C MET A 7 -8.79 -14.82 -1.20
N ASN A 8 -9.84 -14.03 -1.30
CA ASN A 8 -10.88 -14.22 -2.32
C ASN A 8 -10.37 -13.76 -3.69
N PHE A 9 -9.51 -14.57 -4.33
CA PHE A 9 -9.06 -14.34 -5.71
C PHE A 9 -10.17 -14.55 -6.75
N ASN A 10 -11.30 -15.15 -6.34
CA ASN A 10 -12.51 -15.25 -7.15
C ASN A 10 -13.47 -14.07 -6.94
N GLY A 11 -13.22 -13.19 -5.97
CA GLY A 11 -13.94 -11.95 -5.85
C GLY A 11 -13.45 -10.99 -6.93
N TYR A 12 -14.19 -10.91 -8.02
CA TYR A 12 -14.07 -9.81 -8.98
C TYR A 12 -14.34 -8.52 -8.21
N ASN A 13 -13.29 -7.86 -7.78
CA ASN A 13 -13.41 -6.52 -7.24
C ASN A 13 -13.70 -5.61 -8.43
N ALA A 14 -14.96 -5.25 -8.58
CA ALA A 14 -15.39 -4.34 -9.63
C ALA A 14 -14.48 -3.09 -9.64
N PRO A 15 -13.87 -2.75 -10.78
CA PRO A 15 -12.99 -1.59 -10.85
C PRO A 15 -13.78 -0.31 -10.53
N SER A 16 -13.17 0.58 -9.73
CA SER A 16 -13.75 1.86 -9.35
C SER A 16 -13.65 2.85 -10.51
N VAL A 17 -14.74 3.56 -10.80
CA VAL A 17 -14.86 4.54 -11.88
C VAL A 17 -15.50 5.80 -11.35
N GLY A 18 -14.82 6.95 -11.52
CA GLY A 18 -15.38 8.27 -11.23
C GLY A 18 -16.27 8.74 -12.41
N VAL A 19 -17.48 9.22 -12.13
CA VAL A 19 -18.41 9.72 -13.15
C VAL A 19 -18.81 11.15 -12.81
N HIS A 20 -18.66 12.04 -13.80
CA HIS A 20 -19.25 13.39 -13.78
C HIS A 20 -20.36 13.50 -14.79
N ASP A 21 -21.58 13.78 -14.32
CA ASP A 21 -22.77 13.90 -15.16
C ASP A 21 -23.12 15.38 -15.38
N GLU A 22 -22.75 15.92 -16.55
CA GLU A 22 -23.15 17.26 -16.96
C GLU A 22 -24.57 17.28 -17.53
N ALA A 23 -25.07 16.17 -18.09
CA ALA A 23 -26.36 16.09 -18.74
C ALA A 23 -27.51 16.15 -17.73
N LYS A 24 -27.35 15.50 -16.57
CA LYS A 24 -28.40 15.36 -15.53
C LYS A 24 -29.75 14.92 -16.08
N SER A 25 -29.72 14.19 -17.20
CA SER A 25 -30.88 13.69 -17.95
C SER A 25 -31.34 12.33 -17.41
N GLU A 26 -32.50 11.86 -17.89
CA GLU A 26 -32.93 10.48 -17.60
C GLU A 26 -32.01 9.46 -18.26
N ALA A 27 -31.55 9.77 -19.48
CA ALA A 27 -30.62 8.92 -20.22
C ALA A 27 -29.24 8.78 -19.50
N SER A 28 -28.71 9.88 -18.93
CA SER A 28 -27.45 9.80 -18.16
C SER A 28 -27.58 8.99 -16.89
N ARG A 29 -28.73 9.10 -16.19
CA ARG A 29 -29.03 8.28 -15.00
C ARG A 29 -29.13 6.79 -15.32
N ASN A 30 -29.73 6.45 -16.45
CA ASN A 30 -29.85 5.07 -16.92
C ASN A 30 -28.47 4.51 -17.30
N LEU A 31 -27.59 5.32 -17.92
CA LEU A 31 -26.22 4.94 -18.19
C LEU A 31 -25.46 4.63 -16.88
N ILE A 32 -25.53 5.53 -15.90
CA ILE A 32 -24.88 5.35 -14.60
C ILE A 32 -25.39 4.07 -13.91
N LYS A 33 -26.70 3.85 -13.92
CA LYS A 33 -27.32 2.66 -13.33
C LYS A 33 -26.88 1.38 -14.03
N ALA A 34 -26.83 1.37 -15.35
CA ALA A 34 -26.37 0.25 -16.15
C ALA A 34 -24.88 -0.07 -15.94
N LEU A 35 -24.02 0.95 -15.69
CA LEU A 35 -22.63 0.77 -15.35
C LEU A 35 -22.44 0.14 -13.95
N GLN A 36 -23.34 0.46 -13.00
CA GLN A 36 -23.33 -0.14 -11.65
C GLN A 36 -23.73 -1.62 -11.67
N GLY A 37 -24.63 -2.02 -12.59
CA GLY A 37 -25.23 -3.35 -12.63
C GLY A 37 -26.42 -3.51 -11.65
N ASP A 38 -27.40 -4.34 -11.99
CA ASP A 38 -28.61 -4.52 -11.15
C ASP A 38 -28.46 -5.62 -10.08
N GLU A 39 -27.70 -6.70 -10.34
CA GLU A 39 -27.56 -7.86 -9.40
C GLU A 39 -26.11 -8.12 -8.97
N GLU A 40 -25.14 -7.79 -9.81
CA GLU A 40 -23.71 -7.86 -9.47
C GLU A 40 -23.08 -6.51 -9.80
N GLU A 41 -22.30 -5.94 -8.86
CA GLU A 41 -21.54 -4.71 -9.09
C GLU A 41 -20.52 -4.93 -10.23
N VAL A 42 -20.87 -4.48 -11.44
CA VAL A 42 -19.99 -4.58 -12.61
C VAL A 42 -18.86 -3.56 -12.51
N LEU A 43 -19.21 -2.33 -12.12
CA LEU A 43 -18.27 -1.24 -11.83
C LEU A 43 -18.68 -0.54 -10.52
N LYS A 44 -17.72 -0.16 -9.71
CA LYS A 44 -17.95 0.72 -8.54
C LYS A 44 -17.96 2.16 -9.01
N VAL A 45 -19.14 2.74 -9.17
CA VAL A 45 -19.30 4.11 -9.67
C VAL A 45 -19.35 5.09 -8.51
N SER A 46 -18.41 6.04 -8.48
CA SER A 46 -18.43 7.23 -7.64
C SER A 46 -18.82 8.45 -8.46
N ILE A 47 -19.76 9.26 -7.95
CA ILE A 47 -20.21 10.48 -8.63
C ILE A 47 -19.55 11.68 -7.96
N GLY A 48 -18.88 12.54 -8.75
CA GLY A 48 -18.15 13.70 -8.23
C GLY A 48 -18.06 14.85 -9.22
N THR A 49 -17.38 15.91 -8.82
CA THR A 49 -17.00 17.01 -9.70
C THR A 49 -15.87 16.57 -10.64
N PRO A 50 -15.64 17.26 -11.80
CA PRO A 50 -14.55 16.92 -12.69
C PRO A 50 -13.17 16.90 -11.99
N GLU A 51 -12.96 17.83 -11.06
CA GLU A 51 -11.72 17.95 -10.31
C GLU A 51 -11.54 16.76 -9.35
N GLU A 52 -12.61 16.35 -8.65
CA GLU A 52 -12.59 15.21 -7.73
C GLU A 52 -12.32 13.88 -8.47
N ILE A 53 -13.07 13.61 -9.55
CA ILE A 53 -12.90 12.33 -10.28
C ILE A 53 -11.54 12.23 -10.98
N LEU A 54 -10.97 13.34 -11.44
CA LEU A 54 -9.61 13.36 -12.01
C LEU A 54 -8.55 13.21 -10.91
N HIS A 55 -8.76 13.84 -9.75
CA HIS A 55 -7.91 13.67 -8.59
C HIS A 55 -7.88 12.19 -8.15
N ASP A 56 -9.05 11.55 -7.98
CA ASP A 56 -9.15 10.13 -7.61
C ASP A 56 -8.47 9.23 -8.64
N LEU A 57 -8.54 9.58 -9.93
CA LEU A 57 -7.86 8.87 -11.00
C LEU A 57 -6.33 9.05 -10.91
N GLU A 58 -5.85 10.28 -10.69
CA GLU A 58 -4.42 10.58 -10.55
C GLU A 58 -3.78 9.86 -9.37
N PHE A 59 -4.49 9.76 -8.24
CA PHE A 59 -4.01 9.10 -7.03
C PHE A 59 -4.29 7.59 -7.01
N GLY A 60 -5.02 7.08 -8.02
CA GLY A 60 -5.30 5.65 -8.18
C GLY A 60 -6.42 5.13 -7.28
N GLU A 61 -7.27 6.01 -6.77
CA GLU A 61 -8.49 5.64 -6.05
C GLU A 61 -9.58 5.17 -7.03
N SER A 62 -9.59 5.73 -8.24
CA SER A 62 -10.38 5.24 -9.37
C SER A 62 -9.49 4.73 -10.51
N ARG A 63 -10.06 3.93 -11.42
CA ARG A 63 -9.38 3.33 -12.57
C ARG A 63 -9.69 4.03 -13.88
N ALA A 64 -10.81 4.76 -13.92
CA ALA A 64 -11.21 5.62 -15.01
C ALA A 64 -12.03 6.80 -14.48
N ALA A 65 -11.99 7.91 -15.20
CA ALA A 65 -12.87 9.05 -15.04
C ALA A 65 -13.73 9.20 -16.30
N ILE A 66 -15.05 9.24 -16.15
CA ILE A 66 -16.02 9.38 -17.24
C ILE A 66 -16.74 10.70 -17.08
N ILE A 67 -16.70 11.54 -18.12
CA ILE A 67 -17.49 12.78 -18.19
C ILE A 67 -18.59 12.59 -19.22
N ILE A 68 -19.84 12.69 -18.75
CA ILE A 68 -21.04 12.59 -19.58
C ILE A 68 -21.39 14.01 -20.03
N PRO A 69 -21.35 14.33 -21.35
CA PRO A 69 -21.58 15.67 -21.84
C PRO A 69 -23.05 16.09 -21.74
N LYS A 70 -23.30 17.39 -21.75
CA LYS A 70 -24.66 18.00 -21.63
C LYS A 70 -25.66 17.53 -22.68
N ASN A 71 -25.19 17.21 -23.88
CA ASN A 71 -26.02 16.74 -24.99
C ASN A 71 -26.27 15.23 -24.97
N TYR A 72 -25.89 14.53 -23.90
CA TYR A 72 -26.16 13.07 -23.80
C TYR A 72 -27.65 12.78 -23.65
N GLY A 73 -28.17 11.98 -24.58
CA GLY A 73 -29.58 11.61 -24.64
C GLY A 73 -30.47 12.65 -25.34
N VAL A 74 -29.90 13.67 -26.01
CA VAL A 74 -30.66 14.62 -26.84
C VAL A 74 -30.87 14.01 -28.22
N PRO A 75 -32.13 13.82 -28.68
CA PRO A 75 -32.40 13.23 -29.98
C PRO A 75 -31.80 14.05 -31.14
N GLY A 76 -31.02 13.37 -31.99
CA GLY A 76 -30.39 14.00 -33.16
C GLY A 76 -29.04 14.65 -32.92
N GLU A 77 -28.52 14.63 -31.70
CA GLU A 77 -27.15 15.07 -31.38
C GLU A 77 -26.25 13.90 -31.08
N LEU A 78 -25.04 13.91 -31.63
CA LEU A 78 -23.99 12.93 -31.28
C LEU A 78 -23.33 13.36 -29.97
N ALA A 79 -23.47 12.53 -28.95
CA ALA A 79 -22.80 12.72 -27.69
C ALA A 79 -21.46 12.00 -27.68
N VAL A 80 -20.39 12.68 -27.25
CA VAL A 80 -19.06 12.11 -27.12
C VAL A 80 -18.73 11.96 -25.63
N LEU A 81 -18.73 10.74 -25.14
CA LEU A 81 -18.27 10.46 -23.77
C LEU A 81 -16.76 10.66 -23.70
N GLN A 82 -16.31 11.48 -22.75
CA GLN A 82 -14.88 11.62 -22.48
C GLN A 82 -14.50 10.63 -21.39
N VAL A 83 -13.60 9.72 -21.71
CA VAL A 83 -13.13 8.70 -20.77
C VAL A 83 -11.62 8.82 -20.63
N THR A 84 -11.18 9.10 -19.42
CA THR A 84 -9.77 9.20 -19.10
C THR A 84 -9.38 7.98 -18.29
N TYR A 85 -8.34 7.27 -18.75
CA TYR A 85 -7.80 6.09 -18.08
C TYR A 85 -6.42 6.39 -17.55
N ASP A 86 -6.04 5.66 -16.50
CA ASP A 86 -4.67 5.61 -16.03
C ASP A 86 -3.89 4.53 -16.81
N GLU A 87 -2.76 4.90 -17.43
CA GLU A 87 -1.92 4.01 -18.22
C GLU A 87 -1.42 2.78 -17.43
N ARG A 88 -1.38 2.86 -16.11
CA ARG A 88 -0.85 1.81 -15.22
C ARG A 88 -1.76 0.59 -15.13
N TYR A 89 -3.04 0.73 -15.42
CA TYR A 89 -4.07 -0.28 -15.20
C TYR A 89 -4.62 -0.84 -16.52
N THR A 90 -3.74 -1.40 -17.34
CA THR A 90 -4.06 -1.87 -18.70
C THR A 90 -5.14 -2.97 -18.73
N GLN A 91 -5.17 -3.85 -17.73
CA GLN A 91 -6.17 -4.92 -17.65
C GLN A 91 -7.54 -4.38 -17.27
N GLU A 92 -7.60 -3.53 -16.25
CA GLU A 92 -8.83 -2.88 -15.80
C GLU A 92 -9.39 -1.94 -16.88
N ARG A 93 -8.52 -1.25 -17.62
CA ARG A 93 -8.92 -0.46 -18.79
C ARG A 93 -9.66 -1.30 -19.82
N ALA A 94 -9.13 -2.50 -20.16
CA ALA A 94 -9.77 -3.38 -21.15
C ALA A 94 -11.17 -3.82 -20.67
N VAL A 95 -11.34 -4.09 -19.38
CA VAL A 95 -12.61 -4.45 -18.79
C VAL A 95 -13.58 -3.26 -18.83
N ILE A 96 -13.15 -2.09 -18.33
CA ILE A 96 -13.99 -0.88 -18.28
C ILE A 96 -14.42 -0.46 -19.69
N SER A 97 -13.51 -0.46 -20.67
CA SER A 97 -13.83 -0.10 -22.05
C SER A 97 -14.81 -1.08 -22.69
N THR A 98 -14.68 -2.38 -22.39
CA THR A 98 -15.63 -3.41 -22.88
C THR A 98 -17.02 -3.22 -22.28
N VAL A 99 -17.11 -3.04 -20.96
CA VAL A 99 -18.36 -2.79 -20.25
C VAL A 99 -19.01 -1.50 -20.75
N LEU A 100 -18.23 -0.44 -20.86
CA LEU A 100 -18.74 0.86 -21.35
C LEU A 100 -19.32 0.75 -22.76
N LYS A 101 -18.62 0.09 -23.70
CA LYS A 101 -19.14 -0.17 -25.05
C LYS A 101 -20.42 -1.01 -25.03
N GLN A 102 -20.43 -2.10 -24.27
CA GLN A 102 -21.60 -2.97 -24.20
C GLN A 102 -22.82 -2.26 -23.63
N VAL A 103 -22.63 -1.44 -22.59
CA VAL A 103 -23.71 -0.66 -21.97
C VAL A 103 -24.19 0.45 -22.92
N THR A 104 -23.26 1.19 -23.55
CA THR A 104 -23.62 2.27 -24.48
C THR A 104 -24.32 1.73 -25.72
N ASP A 105 -23.86 0.61 -26.29
CA ASP A 105 -24.49 -0.03 -27.44
C ASP A 105 -25.88 -0.59 -27.08
N GLY A 106 -26.05 -1.14 -25.88
CA GLY A 106 -27.34 -1.63 -25.36
C GLY A 106 -28.36 -0.52 -25.20
N LEU A 107 -27.98 0.56 -24.51
CA LEU A 107 -28.85 1.72 -24.30
C LEU A 107 -29.17 2.46 -25.61
N PHE A 108 -28.23 2.55 -26.54
CA PHE A 108 -28.48 3.14 -27.85
C PHE A 108 -29.52 2.39 -28.63
N LYS A 109 -29.49 1.05 -28.60
CA LYS A 109 -30.55 0.21 -29.24
C LYS A 109 -31.93 0.45 -28.65
N GLU A 110 -32.01 0.66 -27.34
CA GLU A 110 -33.26 0.89 -26.61
C GLU A 110 -33.85 2.29 -26.92
N TYR A 111 -32.99 3.33 -26.96
CA TYR A 111 -33.46 4.72 -27.15
C TYR A 111 -33.64 5.13 -28.62
N ALA A 112 -32.89 4.55 -29.55
CA ALA A 112 -32.88 5.01 -30.94
C ALA A 112 -33.96 4.34 -31.79
N ALA A 113 -34.50 3.17 -31.41
CA ALA A 113 -35.39 2.34 -32.24
C ALA A 113 -34.92 2.21 -33.69
N VAL A 114 -33.61 2.16 -33.94
CA VAL A 114 -32.95 2.24 -35.25
C VAL A 114 -32.59 0.81 -35.68
N PRO A 115 -32.76 0.47 -36.99
CA PRO A 115 -32.31 -0.82 -37.52
C PRO A 115 -30.81 -1.05 -37.36
N ASP A 116 -30.39 -2.31 -37.13
CA ASP A 116 -29.00 -2.73 -36.86
C ASP A 116 -27.95 -2.21 -37.88
N GLU A 117 -28.38 -1.91 -39.10
CA GLU A 117 -27.53 -1.41 -40.20
C GLU A 117 -26.96 0.01 -39.93
N TYR A 118 -27.63 0.83 -39.09
CA TYR A 118 -27.20 2.17 -38.75
C TYR A 118 -26.34 2.24 -37.46
N LEU A 119 -26.19 1.13 -36.73
CA LEU A 119 -25.49 1.08 -35.45
C LEU A 119 -23.97 1.14 -35.58
N VAL A 120 -23.43 0.78 -36.74
CA VAL A 120 -21.99 0.71 -36.97
C VAL A 120 -21.34 2.09 -37.15
N GLU A 121 -22.10 3.07 -37.63
CA GLU A 121 -21.59 4.41 -37.97
C GLU A 121 -21.92 5.49 -36.93
N ASN A 122 -22.88 5.27 -36.04
CA ASN A 122 -23.43 6.27 -35.11
C ASN A 122 -23.39 5.82 -33.62
N SER A 123 -22.50 4.89 -33.28
CA SER A 123 -22.28 4.53 -31.88
C SER A 123 -21.75 5.76 -31.11
N ILE A 124 -22.15 5.88 -29.83
CA ILE A 124 -21.64 6.91 -28.93
C ILE A 124 -20.11 6.92 -29.03
N ASN A 125 -19.56 8.03 -29.55
CA ASN A 125 -18.12 8.18 -29.66
C ASN A 125 -17.53 8.29 -28.25
N VAL A 126 -16.68 7.33 -27.90
CA VAL A 126 -15.89 7.37 -26.66
C VAL A 126 -14.53 7.96 -27.01
N ASN A 127 -14.27 9.16 -26.54
CA ASN A 127 -12.95 9.76 -26.66
C ASN A 127 -12.09 9.29 -25.49
N GLU A 128 -11.19 8.35 -25.76
CA GLU A 128 -10.28 7.81 -24.75
C GLU A 128 -9.04 8.69 -24.65
N SER A 129 -8.77 9.17 -23.47
CA SER A 129 -7.50 9.82 -23.12
C SER A 129 -6.75 8.99 -22.07
N LEU A 130 -5.43 9.10 -22.07
CA LEU A 130 -4.56 8.45 -21.11
C LEU A 130 -3.87 9.51 -20.28
N ILE A 131 -3.88 9.32 -18.97
CA ILE A 131 -3.04 10.12 -18.07
C ILE A 131 -2.02 9.22 -17.40
N GLN A 132 -0.84 9.74 -17.19
CA GLN A 132 0.10 9.17 -16.24
C GLN A 132 -0.27 9.72 -14.86
N GLY A 133 -1.09 8.96 -14.12
CA GLY A 133 -1.45 9.38 -12.78
C GLY A 133 -0.23 9.54 -11.88
N GLN A 134 -0.29 10.46 -10.93
CA GLN A 134 0.76 10.69 -9.95
C GLN A 134 0.86 9.55 -8.93
N GLY A 135 -0.23 8.81 -8.72
CA GLY A 135 -0.24 7.59 -7.93
C GLY A 135 0.56 6.49 -8.64
N GLN A 136 1.59 5.98 -8.03
CA GLN A 136 2.65 5.15 -8.65
C GLN A 136 2.26 3.68 -8.88
N GLY A 137 0.96 3.34 -8.88
CA GLY A 137 0.47 1.99 -9.08
C GLY A 137 1.09 0.99 -8.09
N PHE A 138 1.10 -0.28 -8.49
CA PHE A 138 1.63 -1.36 -7.65
C PHE A 138 3.11 -1.18 -7.25
N LYS A 139 3.92 -0.55 -8.12
CA LYS A 139 5.34 -0.29 -7.82
C LYS A 139 5.51 0.73 -6.69
N GLY A 140 4.74 1.82 -6.72
CA GLY A 140 4.72 2.83 -5.66
C GLY A 140 4.23 2.27 -4.32
N TRP A 141 3.29 1.32 -4.38
CA TRP A 141 2.84 0.59 -3.20
C TRP A 141 3.91 -0.34 -2.64
N LEU A 142 4.56 -1.12 -3.52
CA LEU A 142 5.43 -2.22 -3.14
C LEU A 142 6.79 -1.75 -2.57
N ILE A 143 7.41 -0.74 -3.19
CA ILE A 143 8.77 -0.33 -2.81
C ILE A 143 8.87 0.20 -1.38
N PRO A 144 8.03 1.14 -0.91
CA PRO A 144 8.05 1.56 0.49
C PRO A 144 7.70 0.42 1.45
N GLY A 145 6.80 -0.48 1.04
CA GLY A 145 6.48 -1.69 1.79
C GLY A 145 7.67 -2.62 1.96
N ILE A 146 8.44 -2.86 0.88
CA ILE A 146 9.68 -3.65 0.93
C ILE A 146 10.73 -2.95 1.81
N ALA A 147 10.83 -1.64 1.77
CA ALA A 147 11.73 -0.90 2.65
C ALA A 147 11.35 -1.08 4.13
N ALA A 148 10.07 -0.99 4.47
CA ALA A 148 9.56 -1.26 5.81
C ALA A 148 9.84 -2.71 6.25
N MET A 149 9.61 -3.69 5.36
CA MET A 149 9.92 -5.10 5.60
C MET A 149 11.42 -5.31 5.83
N ALA A 150 12.28 -4.66 5.05
CA ALA A 150 13.73 -4.76 5.21
C ALA A 150 14.19 -4.20 6.56
N ILE A 151 13.59 -3.10 7.03
CA ILE A 151 13.81 -2.54 8.38
C ILE A 151 13.43 -3.57 9.45
N MET A 152 12.26 -4.20 9.32
CA MET A 152 11.82 -5.25 10.22
C MET A 152 12.81 -6.41 10.24
N GLN A 153 13.18 -6.95 9.09
CA GLN A 153 14.09 -8.08 9.02
C GLN A 153 15.47 -7.75 9.60
N THR A 154 16.04 -6.62 9.22
CA THR A 154 17.35 -6.20 9.74
C THR A 154 17.29 -5.95 11.25
N GLY A 155 16.29 -5.19 11.73
CA GLY A 155 16.14 -4.90 13.16
C GLY A 155 15.96 -6.17 14.00
N LEU A 156 15.06 -7.05 13.58
CA LEU A 156 14.69 -8.23 14.32
C LEU A 156 15.77 -9.31 14.25
N PHE A 157 16.10 -9.80 13.05
CA PHE A 157 16.97 -10.97 12.89
C PHE A 157 18.42 -10.69 13.28
N THR A 158 18.98 -9.52 12.89
CA THR A 158 20.38 -9.23 13.24
C THR A 158 20.58 -9.11 14.75
N VAL A 159 19.57 -8.63 15.48
CA VAL A 159 19.62 -8.55 16.96
C VAL A 159 19.47 -9.92 17.58
N VAL A 160 18.47 -10.68 17.15
CA VAL A 160 18.23 -12.04 17.66
C VAL A 160 19.50 -12.89 17.50
N PHE A 161 20.03 -12.99 16.29
CA PHE A 161 21.21 -13.81 16.03
C PHE A 161 22.46 -13.32 16.76
N SER A 162 22.73 -11.99 16.74
CA SER A 162 23.93 -11.48 17.41
C SER A 162 23.90 -11.72 18.91
N LEU A 163 22.78 -11.50 19.57
CA LEU A 163 22.67 -11.65 21.01
C LEU A 163 22.69 -13.12 21.45
N VAL A 164 21.98 -14.00 20.75
CA VAL A 164 22.00 -15.44 21.04
C VAL A 164 23.40 -15.99 20.84
N ARG A 165 24.11 -15.56 19.78
CA ARG A 165 25.51 -15.93 19.54
C ARG A 165 26.43 -15.43 20.65
N PHE A 166 26.29 -14.18 21.11
CA PHE A 166 27.09 -13.66 22.21
C PHE A 166 26.81 -14.37 23.52
N LYS A 167 25.57 -14.83 23.76
CA LYS A 167 25.26 -15.70 24.92
C LYS A 167 25.93 -17.05 24.78
N SER A 168 25.78 -17.75 23.66
CA SER A 168 26.32 -19.09 23.45
C SER A 168 27.86 -19.13 23.53
N GLN A 169 28.53 -18.09 23.06
CA GLN A 169 29.99 -17.98 23.12
C GLN A 169 30.52 -17.40 24.44
N GLY A 170 29.65 -17.11 25.41
CA GLY A 170 30.06 -16.57 26.71
C GLY A 170 30.63 -15.16 26.67
N VAL A 171 30.46 -14.43 25.55
CA VAL A 171 30.97 -13.07 25.39
C VAL A 171 30.37 -12.12 26.42
N LEU A 172 29.08 -12.25 26.71
CA LEU A 172 28.41 -11.44 27.73
C LEU A 172 28.98 -11.63 29.14
N ARG A 173 29.40 -12.88 29.49
CA ARG A 173 30.05 -13.16 30.77
C ARG A 173 31.42 -12.51 30.86
N ARG A 174 32.21 -12.55 29.78
CA ARG A 174 33.52 -11.90 29.73
C ARG A 174 33.40 -10.37 29.78
N LEU A 175 32.37 -9.79 29.16
CA LEU A 175 32.10 -8.35 29.25
C LEU A 175 31.78 -7.90 30.67
N LYS A 176 31.07 -8.70 31.47
CA LYS A 176 30.84 -8.40 32.90
C LYS A 176 32.15 -8.29 33.71
N ALA A 177 33.23 -8.91 33.28
CA ALA A 177 34.53 -8.84 33.95
C ALA A 177 35.39 -7.63 33.49
N THR A 178 34.92 -6.86 32.54
CA THR A 178 35.56 -5.62 32.03
C THR A 178 34.95 -4.38 32.64
N PRO A 179 35.66 -3.25 32.71
CA PRO A 179 35.08 -1.97 33.16
C PRO A 179 34.08 -1.41 32.15
N ILE A 180 33.90 -2.01 30.96
CA ILE A 180 32.92 -1.61 29.98
C ILE A 180 31.55 -2.14 30.43
N GLY A 181 30.68 -1.25 30.85
CA GLY A 181 29.33 -1.62 31.24
C GLY A 181 28.55 -2.21 30.04
N ALA A 182 27.77 -3.24 30.33
CA ALA A 182 26.92 -3.92 29.33
C ALA A 182 26.01 -2.93 28.55
N ALA A 183 25.62 -1.84 29.16
CA ALA A 183 24.86 -0.77 28.49
C ALA A 183 25.62 -0.11 27.34
N HIS A 184 26.91 0.13 27.49
CA HIS A 184 27.74 0.72 26.43
C HIS A 184 27.89 -0.23 25.24
N PHE A 185 28.04 -1.53 25.52
CA PHE A 185 28.11 -2.55 24.47
C PHE A 185 26.80 -2.62 23.67
N LEU A 186 25.65 -2.69 24.37
CA LEU A 186 24.35 -2.70 23.73
C LEU A 186 24.11 -1.40 22.94
N ALA A 187 24.43 -0.24 23.51
CA ALA A 187 24.29 1.03 22.80
C ALA A 187 25.09 1.05 21.49
N GLY A 188 26.34 0.55 21.51
CA GLY A 188 27.16 0.42 20.31
C GLY A 188 26.54 -0.50 19.24
N GLN A 189 26.00 -1.66 19.68
CA GLN A 189 25.30 -2.60 18.79
C GLN A 189 24.04 -1.96 18.18
N LEU A 190 23.24 -1.30 19.01
CA LEU A 190 22.01 -0.65 18.57
C LEU A 190 22.29 0.50 17.58
N THR A 191 23.31 1.33 17.88
CA THR A 191 23.72 2.41 16.99
C THR A 191 24.19 1.89 15.64
N THR A 192 25.01 0.85 15.61
CA THR A 192 25.46 0.22 14.35
C THR A 192 24.29 -0.26 13.51
N LYS A 193 23.31 -0.92 14.12
CA LYS A 193 22.13 -1.42 13.43
C LYS A 193 21.21 -0.31 12.96
N ALA A 194 21.07 0.75 13.74
CA ALA A 194 20.32 1.95 13.34
C ALA A 194 20.93 2.60 12.08
N ILE A 195 22.25 2.72 12.03
CA ILE A 195 22.96 3.23 10.83
C ILE A 195 22.69 2.34 9.62
N VAL A 196 22.78 1.01 9.77
CA VAL A 196 22.51 0.06 8.69
C VAL A 196 21.07 0.19 8.20
N VAL A 197 20.10 0.30 9.10
CA VAL A 197 18.68 0.48 8.77
C VAL A 197 18.46 1.75 7.95
N VAL A 198 19.06 2.86 8.32
CA VAL A 198 18.94 4.12 7.55
C VAL A 198 19.57 4.00 6.17
N ILE A 199 20.79 3.47 6.08
CA ILE A 199 21.48 3.32 4.80
C ILE A 199 20.70 2.39 3.87
N GLN A 200 20.25 1.23 4.33
CA GLN A 200 19.49 0.29 3.49
C GLN A 200 18.15 0.88 3.04
N THR A 201 17.49 1.68 3.87
CA THR A 201 16.24 2.36 3.50
C THR A 201 16.49 3.31 2.32
N TYR A 202 17.54 4.12 2.39
CA TYR A 202 17.90 5.02 1.30
C TYR A 202 18.27 4.26 0.02
N VAL A 203 19.09 3.22 0.14
CA VAL A 203 19.46 2.38 -1.02
C VAL A 203 18.22 1.79 -1.68
N LEU A 204 17.27 1.23 -0.91
CA LEU A 204 16.06 0.64 -1.46
C LEU A 204 15.17 1.68 -2.14
N ILE A 205 14.99 2.85 -1.55
CA ILE A 205 14.18 3.92 -2.14
C ILE A 205 14.86 4.47 -3.42
N ILE A 206 16.16 4.70 -3.39
CA ILE A 206 16.93 5.18 -4.56
C ILE A 206 16.90 4.14 -5.70
N VAL A 207 17.13 2.86 -5.38
CA VAL A 207 17.05 1.78 -6.38
C VAL A 207 15.64 1.69 -6.95
N GLY A 208 14.60 1.78 -6.11
CA GLY A 208 13.22 1.84 -6.56
C GLY A 208 12.95 3.00 -7.52
N ALA A 209 13.44 4.18 -7.19
CA ALA A 209 13.32 5.36 -8.05
C ALA A 209 14.05 5.20 -9.38
N VAL A 210 15.31 4.77 -9.36
CA VAL A 210 16.17 4.73 -10.56
C VAL A 210 15.90 3.52 -11.44
N ALA A 211 15.78 2.31 -10.84
CA ALA A 211 15.66 1.07 -11.60
C ALA A 211 14.23 0.75 -12.03
N LEU A 212 13.23 1.15 -11.25
CA LEU A 212 11.83 0.82 -11.50
C LEU A 212 10.98 2.02 -11.94
N GLY A 213 11.60 3.20 -12.04
CA GLY A 213 10.94 4.43 -12.47
C GLY A 213 9.84 4.90 -11.51
N VAL A 214 9.94 4.53 -10.22
CA VAL A 214 9.00 5.00 -9.21
C VAL A 214 9.32 6.46 -8.94
N SER A 215 8.38 7.36 -9.23
CA SER A 215 8.51 8.75 -8.84
C SER A 215 8.42 8.84 -7.32
N VAL A 216 9.54 9.01 -6.68
CA VAL A 216 9.60 9.23 -5.25
C VAL A 216 9.48 10.73 -5.04
N ASN A 217 8.48 11.18 -4.30
CA ASN A 217 8.26 12.60 -4.00
C ASN A 217 9.35 13.15 -3.05
N THR A 218 10.60 12.77 -3.34
CA THR A 218 11.81 13.16 -2.61
C THR A 218 12.47 14.42 -3.15
N GLY A 219 11.81 15.12 -4.08
CA GLY A 219 12.30 16.43 -4.56
C GLY A 219 12.46 17.48 -3.44
N ARG A 220 11.81 17.24 -2.30
CA ARG A 220 11.98 17.99 -1.08
C ARG A 220 13.06 17.34 -0.19
N LEU A 221 14.16 18.05 0.10
CA LEU A 221 15.21 17.58 1.02
C LEU A 221 14.65 17.11 2.38
N GLY A 222 13.54 17.71 2.84
CA GLY A 222 12.84 17.30 4.05
C GLY A 222 12.30 15.86 4.03
N ALA A 223 11.92 15.33 2.88
CA ALA A 223 11.41 13.96 2.77
C ALA A 223 12.45 12.91 3.20
N TRP A 224 13.72 13.13 2.89
CA TRP A 224 14.81 12.25 3.35
C TRP A 224 14.99 12.28 4.86
N PHE A 225 14.82 13.45 5.47
CA PHE A 225 14.83 13.59 6.93
C PHE A 225 13.63 12.88 7.56
N ASP A 226 12.44 13.05 6.99
CA ASP A 226 11.21 12.38 7.44
C ASP A 226 11.36 10.85 7.34
N LEU A 227 11.93 10.32 6.24
CA LEU A 227 12.25 8.91 6.07
C LEU A 227 13.27 8.40 7.10
N THR A 228 14.27 9.24 7.44
CA THR A 228 15.26 8.88 8.48
C THR A 228 14.58 8.69 9.84
N ILE A 229 13.71 9.62 10.23
CA ILE A 229 12.99 9.54 11.51
C ILE A 229 12.15 8.25 11.53
N LEU A 230 11.40 7.99 10.46
CA LEU A 230 10.54 6.81 10.38
C LEU A 230 11.34 5.50 10.38
N ALA A 231 12.47 5.46 9.65
CA ALA A 231 13.38 4.32 9.64
C ALA A 231 14.01 4.07 11.01
N LEU A 232 14.36 5.12 11.76
CA LEU A 232 14.90 5.00 13.11
C LEU A 232 13.83 4.52 14.11
N LEU A 233 12.59 5.01 14.02
CA LEU A 233 11.49 4.53 14.85
C LEU A 233 11.16 3.07 14.57
N GLY A 234 10.98 2.71 13.29
CA GLY A 234 10.77 1.32 12.90
C GLY A 234 11.94 0.42 13.28
N GLY A 235 13.17 0.89 13.06
CA GLY A 235 14.39 0.21 13.48
C GLY A 235 14.42 -0.03 15.00
N ALA A 236 14.15 1.00 15.81
CA ALA A 236 14.09 0.88 17.25
C ALA A 236 13.05 -0.14 17.71
N LEU A 237 11.87 -0.14 17.09
CA LEU A 237 10.80 -1.09 17.36
C LEU A 237 11.24 -2.53 17.11
N PHE A 238 11.74 -2.84 15.93
CA PHE A 238 12.12 -4.21 15.57
C PHE A 238 13.41 -4.67 16.21
N ILE A 239 14.32 -3.78 16.55
CA ILE A 239 15.46 -4.03 17.42
C ILE A 239 14.99 -4.45 18.82
N ALA A 240 14.04 -3.70 19.42
CA ALA A 240 13.45 -4.05 20.70
C ALA A 240 12.74 -5.40 20.66
N MET A 241 12.05 -5.70 19.57
CA MET A 241 11.41 -7.00 19.34
C MET A 241 12.46 -8.13 19.26
N GLY A 242 13.56 -7.91 18.57
CA GLY A 242 14.69 -8.83 18.53
C GLY A 242 15.31 -9.08 19.91
N LEU A 243 15.43 -8.02 20.73
CA LEU A 243 15.87 -8.13 22.13
C LEU A 243 14.92 -9.02 22.94
N ALA A 244 13.61 -8.81 22.82
CA ALA A 244 12.61 -9.61 23.53
C ALA A 244 12.71 -11.10 23.16
N ILE A 245 12.78 -11.42 21.87
CA ILE A 245 12.92 -12.80 21.37
C ILE A 245 14.24 -13.43 21.83
N SER A 246 15.35 -12.68 21.81
CA SER A 246 16.66 -13.17 22.26
C SER A 246 16.68 -13.54 23.74
N GLY A 247 15.75 -12.99 24.55
CA GLY A 247 15.55 -13.36 25.94
C GLY A 247 15.05 -14.79 26.11
N TRP A 248 14.23 -15.28 25.18
CA TRP A 248 13.65 -16.63 25.22
C TRP A 248 14.46 -17.66 24.42
N ALA A 249 15.15 -17.24 23.36
CA ALA A 249 15.96 -18.13 22.54
C ALA A 249 17.21 -18.60 23.30
N LYS A 250 17.40 -19.94 23.38
CA LYS A 250 18.53 -20.58 24.07
C LYS A 250 19.70 -20.87 23.14
N SER A 251 19.47 -21.03 21.85
CA SER A 251 20.46 -21.35 20.82
C SER A 251 20.14 -20.65 19.51
N GLU A 252 21.13 -20.56 18.61
CA GLU A 252 20.94 -20.00 17.26
C GLU A 252 19.89 -20.81 16.46
N GLU A 253 19.82 -22.13 16.69
CA GLU A 253 18.84 -23.01 16.04
C GLU A 253 17.39 -22.72 16.45
N THR A 254 17.18 -22.29 17.70
CA THR A 254 15.83 -21.92 18.18
C THR A 254 15.47 -20.47 17.88
N ALA A 255 16.46 -19.62 17.69
CA ALA A 255 16.29 -18.20 17.45
C ALA A 255 15.58 -17.90 16.11
N ALA A 256 15.97 -18.57 15.02
CA ALA A 256 15.41 -18.38 13.70
C ALA A 256 13.92 -18.77 13.62
N PRO A 257 13.48 -19.96 14.07
CA PRO A 257 12.06 -20.30 14.11
C PRO A 257 11.23 -19.32 14.92
N MET A 258 11.72 -18.89 16.09
CA MET A 258 10.99 -17.93 16.94
C MET A 258 10.81 -16.57 16.25
N ALA A 259 11.85 -16.08 15.60
CA ALA A 259 11.77 -14.83 14.83
C ALA A 259 10.81 -14.97 13.64
N ASN A 260 10.85 -16.11 12.94
CA ASN A 260 9.98 -16.39 11.79
C ASN A 260 8.49 -16.50 12.17
N VAL A 261 8.17 -17.09 13.32
CA VAL A 261 6.78 -17.20 13.81
C VAL A 261 6.12 -15.81 13.95
N ILE A 262 6.91 -14.78 14.25
CA ILE A 262 6.42 -13.40 14.39
C ILE A 262 6.52 -12.66 13.06
N SER A 263 7.66 -12.74 12.35
CA SER A 263 7.90 -11.95 11.16
C SER A 263 7.11 -12.40 9.95
N MET A 264 6.92 -13.70 9.73
CA MET A 264 6.20 -14.21 8.56
C MET A 264 4.73 -13.78 8.53
N PRO A 265 3.92 -14.02 9.60
CA PRO A 265 2.55 -13.54 9.60
C PRO A 265 2.49 -12.02 9.44
N MET A 266 3.36 -11.29 10.14
CA MET A 266 3.40 -9.83 10.06
C MET A 266 3.69 -9.36 8.62
N MET A 267 4.63 -9.98 7.91
CA MET A 267 4.98 -9.65 6.54
C MET A 267 3.80 -9.78 5.57
N PHE A 268 3.00 -10.85 5.70
CA PHE A 268 1.86 -11.08 4.82
C PHE A 268 0.62 -10.27 5.21
N LEU A 269 0.41 -10.06 6.50
CA LEU A 269 -0.79 -9.39 7.00
C LEU A 269 -0.70 -7.86 7.05
N SER A 270 0.52 -7.29 7.03
CA SER A 270 0.71 -5.84 7.18
C SER A 270 0.47 -5.02 5.92
N GLY A 271 -0.10 -5.60 4.87
CA GLY A 271 -0.35 -4.85 3.65
C GLY A 271 0.92 -4.50 2.84
N VAL A 272 2.07 -5.14 3.12
CA VAL A 272 3.32 -4.88 2.38
C VAL A 272 3.21 -5.32 0.93
N PHE A 273 2.74 -6.54 0.69
CA PHE A 273 2.62 -7.11 -0.66
C PHE A 273 1.27 -6.85 -1.30
N PHE A 274 0.21 -6.85 -0.52
CA PHE A 274 -1.16 -6.67 -0.98
C PHE A 274 -1.86 -5.62 -0.15
N PRO A 275 -2.62 -4.71 -0.77
CA PRO A 275 -3.43 -3.74 -0.04
C PRO A 275 -4.36 -4.43 0.96
N LEU A 276 -4.58 -3.84 2.12
CA LEU A 276 -5.48 -4.40 3.12
C LEU A 276 -6.94 -4.49 2.60
N SER A 277 -7.30 -3.68 1.62
CA SER A 277 -8.62 -3.67 0.98
C SER A 277 -8.98 -4.95 0.25
N VAL A 278 -8.00 -5.77 -0.17
CA VAL A 278 -8.25 -7.07 -0.82
C VAL A 278 -8.36 -8.23 0.19
N MET A 279 -8.16 -7.95 1.47
CA MET A 279 -8.25 -8.94 2.53
C MET A 279 -9.69 -9.01 3.08
N PRO A 280 -10.13 -10.19 3.60
CA PRO A 280 -11.40 -10.29 4.31
C PRO A 280 -11.48 -9.31 5.48
N GLU A 281 -12.66 -8.74 5.75
CA GLU A 281 -12.86 -7.69 6.78
C GLU A 281 -12.36 -8.09 8.18
N TRP A 282 -12.58 -9.35 8.58
CA TRP A 282 -12.12 -9.85 9.87
C TRP A 282 -10.58 -9.82 9.98
N LEU A 283 -9.87 -10.02 8.87
CA LEU A 283 -8.42 -10.00 8.83
C LEU A 283 -7.90 -8.56 8.80
N THR A 284 -8.49 -7.71 7.98
CA THR A 284 -8.16 -6.27 7.87
C THR A 284 -8.27 -5.58 9.22
N ARG A 285 -9.31 -5.92 10.00
CA ARG A 285 -9.53 -5.36 11.35
C ARG A 285 -8.35 -5.59 12.29
N TRP A 286 -7.64 -6.70 12.18
CA TRP A 286 -6.46 -6.98 13.00
C TRP A 286 -5.17 -6.46 12.35
N SER A 287 -5.08 -6.56 11.04
CA SER A 287 -3.89 -6.19 10.25
C SER A 287 -3.53 -4.72 10.37
N GLN A 288 -4.53 -3.83 10.45
CA GLN A 288 -4.32 -2.39 10.61
C GLN A 288 -3.58 -1.99 11.91
N TYR A 289 -3.57 -2.87 12.92
CA TYR A 289 -2.88 -2.60 14.20
C TYR A 289 -1.48 -3.21 14.25
N LEU A 290 -1.03 -3.92 13.22
CA LEU A 290 0.30 -4.50 13.22
C LEU A 290 1.38 -3.43 13.12
N PRO A 291 2.51 -3.59 13.84
CA PRO A 291 3.56 -2.58 13.85
C PRO A 291 4.20 -2.36 12.47
N LEU A 292 4.26 -3.38 11.64
CA LEU A 292 4.78 -3.26 10.28
C LEU A 292 3.82 -2.51 9.36
N THR A 293 2.50 -2.57 9.62
CA THR A 293 1.49 -1.79 8.87
C THR A 293 1.73 -0.31 9.06
N TYR A 294 1.83 0.17 10.30
CA TYR A 294 2.12 1.58 10.58
C TYR A 294 3.42 2.07 9.92
N LEU A 295 4.46 1.22 9.93
CA LEU A 295 5.73 1.57 9.28
C LEU A 295 5.59 1.63 7.75
N ALA A 296 4.92 0.64 7.14
CA ALA A 296 4.73 0.58 5.70
C ALA A 296 3.86 1.74 5.19
N ASP A 297 2.77 2.05 5.89
CA ASP A 297 1.87 3.15 5.53
C ASP A 297 2.56 4.51 5.70
N GLY A 298 3.29 4.73 6.80
CA GLY A 298 4.10 5.93 6.95
C GLY A 298 5.19 6.09 5.89
N MET A 299 5.86 4.99 5.49
CA MET A 299 6.82 5.02 4.37
C MET A 299 6.14 5.39 3.05
N ARG A 300 4.94 4.89 2.77
CA ARG A 300 4.15 5.23 1.57
C ARG A 300 3.73 6.70 1.59
N ALA A 301 3.16 7.15 2.69
CA ALA A 301 2.72 8.54 2.84
C ALA A 301 3.87 9.53 2.56
N ILE A 302 5.08 9.27 3.04
CA ILE A 302 6.23 10.14 2.76
C ILE A 302 6.70 10.01 1.31
N THR A 303 6.84 8.78 0.79
CA THR A 303 7.49 8.56 -0.52
C THR A 303 6.56 8.80 -1.70
N VAL A 304 5.27 8.47 -1.56
CA VAL A 304 4.29 8.54 -2.65
C VAL A 304 3.43 9.79 -2.54
N GLU A 305 2.85 10.02 -1.36
CA GLU A 305 1.90 11.12 -1.13
C GLU A 305 2.59 12.45 -0.77
N GLY A 306 3.91 12.41 -0.51
CA GLY A 306 4.68 13.61 -0.14
C GLY A 306 4.36 14.16 1.25
N ALA A 307 3.76 13.33 2.10
CA ALA A 307 3.46 13.69 3.47
C ALA A 307 4.73 14.03 4.28
N THR A 308 4.55 14.77 5.35
CA THR A 308 5.62 15.07 6.31
C THR A 308 5.47 14.21 7.55
N VAL A 309 6.55 13.94 8.26
CA VAL A 309 6.47 13.20 9.53
C VAL A 309 5.48 13.83 10.51
N THR A 310 5.29 15.13 10.46
CA THR A 310 4.35 15.87 11.33
C THR A 310 2.88 15.63 11.00
N THR A 311 2.57 15.18 9.79
CA THR A 311 1.19 14.82 9.37
C THR A 311 0.85 13.36 9.61
N LEU A 312 1.85 12.51 9.92
CA LEU A 312 1.69 11.08 10.20
C LEU A 312 1.23 10.83 11.66
N GLY A 313 0.05 11.34 12.02
CA GLY A 313 -0.43 11.25 13.40
C GLY A 313 -0.64 9.81 13.88
N ASN A 314 -1.41 9.03 13.13
CA ASN A 314 -1.79 7.66 13.49
C ASN A 314 -0.61 6.69 13.43
N GLU A 315 0.23 6.81 12.41
CA GLU A 315 1.39 5.95 12.18
C GLU A 315 2.43 6.14 13.28
N LEU A 316 2.71 7.39 13.65
CA LEU A 316 3.66 7.72 14.73
C LEU A 316 3.14 7.27 16.10
N ILE A 317 1.86 7.48 16.38
CA ILE A 317 1.23 7.02 17.63
C ILE A 317 1.31 5.48 17.68
N GLY A 318 0.92 4.80 16.61
CA GLY A 318 0.96 3.34 16.54
C GLY A 318 2.36 2.78 16.75
N LEU A 319 3.37 3.32 16.06
CA LEU A 319 4.77 2.94 16.24
C LEU A 319 5.27 3.21 17.65
N THR A 320 4.95 4.38 18.23
CA THR A 320 5.38 4.75 19.58
C THR A 320 4.77 3.83 20.64
N VAL A 321 3.47 3.53 20.53
CA VAL A 321 2.79 2.58 21.43
C VAL A 321 3.45 1.20 21.34
N TRP A 322 3.70 0.70 20.14
CA TRP A 322 4.38 -0.57 19.95
C TRP A 322 5.81 -0.58 20.49
N ILE A 323 6.59 0.50 20.33
CA ILE A 323 7.94 0.65 20.91
C ILE A 323 7.86 0.51 22.43
N ILE A 324 6.93 1.20 23.07
CA ILE A 324 6.76 1.14 24.55
C ILE A 324 6.40 -0.27 24.99
N VAL A 325 5.42 -0.91 24.34
CA VAL A 325 4.98 -2.26 24.69
C VAL A 325 6.10 -3.26 24.52
N VAL A 326 6.77 -3.26 23.37
CA VAL A 326 7.83 -4.23 23.05
C VAL A 326 9.06 -4.00 23.94
N PHE A 327 9.41 -2.73 24.22
CA PHE A 327 10.51 -2.41 25.12
C PHE A 327 10.22 -2.86 26.55
N ALA A 328 8.99 -2.68 27.03
CA ALA A 328 8.58 -3.21 28.34
C ALA A 328 8.66 -4.74 28.42
N ILE A 329 8.31 -5.45 27.32
CA ILE A 329 8.48 -6.89 27.22
C ILE A 329 9.97 -7.25 27.22
N ALA A 330 10.77 -6.57 26.38
CA ALA A 330 12.20 -6.82 26.27
C ALA A 330 12.93 -6.66 27.60
N THR A 331 12.64 -5.64 28.39
CA THR A 331 13.26 -5.43 29.70
C THR A 331 12.92 -6.51 30.70
N LYS A 332 11.74 -7.13 30.62
CA LYS A 332 11.33 -8.24 31.50
C LYS A 332 11.90 -9.59 31.05
N THR A 333 12.08 -9.78 29.76
CA THR A 333 12.50 -11.09 29.20
C THR A 333 14.00 -11.22 29.02
N PHE A 334 14.68 -10.08 28.82
CA PHE A 334 16.12 -10.10 28.61
C PHE A 334 16.88 -10.45 29.91
N ARG A 335 17.57 -11.57 29.88
CA ARG A 335 18.44 -12.04 30.96
C ARG A 335 19.89 -12.02 30.47
N TRP A 336 20.77 -11.54 31.32
CA TRP A 336 22.21 -11.45 31.06
C TRP A 336 22.97 -12.80 31.23
N GLU A 337 22.23 -13.86 31.53
CA GLU A 337 22.75 -15.21 31.79
C GLU A 337 22.55 -16.13 30.59
#